data_ccda5f714d8f475c81afb9148a68bbc9
#
_entry.id   ccda5f714d8f475c81afb9148a68bbc9
#
_cell.length_a   1.000
_cell.length_b   1.000
_cell.length_c   1.000
_cell.angle_alpha   90.00
_cell.angle_beta   90.00
_cell.angle_gamma   90.00
#
_symmetry.space_group_name_H-M   'P 1'
#
loop_
_entity.id
_entity.type
_entity.pdbx_description
1 polymer ?
#
loop_
_entity_poly.entity_id
_entity_poly.type
_entity_poly.pdbx_seq_one_letter_code
_entity_poly.pdbx_strand_id
1 'polypeptide(L)'
;MKSNFAVILFILLLLTGCMRWDYNDELTDFNIPSNGLFIVCEGNFQYGNSTLSFYNPSDNEVQNEIFYRANGMKLGDVAQYMTIFDNKGWIVVNNSHVIFAIDTETFVETGRIENLTSPRYIHFLSDEKAYVTQIWDNRIYIVNPKTYSITGYITVPGMPLSTGSTEQMVQYGKYVFCNCWSYQNKILKIDSDTDEVVDILEVGLQPNSLTIDSEHRLWTITDGGYEDSPYGYEIPALYCIDAESFEIIKSFQFSLGDTPSELQVNSDGSRLYWINNDIWEMDIHDEMLPGSPLIPYNGTKYYGLTINPENNEVYVADAIDYSQQGMIYRFSPSGDLIDEFYVGVTPGAFCWK
;
A
#
# COMPACT_ATOMS: atom_id res chain seq x y z
N MET A 1 25.03 -29.67 -62.80
CA MET A 1 24.94 -29.57 -61.35
C MET A 1 25.61 -28.31 -60.73
N LYS A 2 25.73 -27.19 -61.43
CA LYS A 2 26.34 -25.97 -60.87
C LYS A 2 25.38 -24.76 -60.80
N SER A 3 24.11 -24.91 -61.24
CA SER A 3 23.13 -23.82 -61.28
C SER A 3 22.26 -23.68 -60.06
N ASN A 4 22.08 -24.77 -59.27
CA ASN A 4 21.13 -24.75 -58.16
C ASN A 4 21.76 -24.28 -56.83
N PHE A 5 23.08 -24.19 -56.74
CA PHE A 5 23.77 -23.74 -55.53
C PHE A 5 23.75 -22.22 -55.38
N ALA A 6 23.72 -21.48 -56.48
CA ALA A 6 23.69 -20.00 -56.46
C ALA A 6 22.31 -19.46 -56.07
N VAL A 7 21.23 -20.18 -56.41
CA VAL A 7 19.86 -19.77 -56.09
C VAL A 7 19.55 -19.99 -54.60
N ILE A 8 20.07 -21.09 -54.00
CA ILE A 8 19.90 -21.38 -52.58
C ILE A 8 20.68 -20.37 -51.72
N LEU A 9 21.87 -19.96 -52.13
CA LEU A 9 22.67 -18.95 -51.43
C LEU A 9 22.02 -17.56 -51.46
N PHE A 10 21.31 -17.22 -52.55
CA PHE A 10 20.62 -15.93 -52.66
C PHE A 10 19.32 -15.87 -51.83
N ILE A 11 18.64 -17.01 -51.64
CA ILE A 11 17.44 -17.11 -50.80
C ILE A 11 17.82 -17.05 -49.30
N LEU A 12 19.00 -17.60 -48.90
CA LEU A 12 19.47 -17.49 -47.51
C LEU A 12 19.91 -16.06 -47.14
N LEU A 13 20.32 -15.24 -48.09
CA LEU A 13 20.71 -13.84 -47.81
C LEU A 13 19.51 -12.89 -47.70
N LEU A 14 18.31 -13.28 -48.11
CA LEU A 14 17.09 -12.50 -47.94
C LEU A 14 16.37 -12.71 -46.58
N LEU A 15 16.83 -13.66 -45.74
CA LEU A 15 16.28 -13.93 -44.45
C LEU A 15 17.00 -13.21 -43.28
N THR A 16 18.06 -12.43 -43.59
CA THR A 16 18.69 -11.54 -42.60
C THR A 16 18.11 -10.12 -42.62
N GLY A 17 16.83 -10.00 -42.89
CA GLY A 17 16.09 -8.81 -42.53
C GLY A 17 16.06 -8.75 -41.01
N CYS A 18 16.95 -7.92 -40.43
CA CYS A 18 16.77 -7.48 -39.07
C CYS A 18 15.38 -6.87 -38.97
N MET A 19 14.41 -7.62 -38.46
CA MET A 19 13.27 -6.98 -37.81
C MET A 19 13.87 -6.23 -36.61
N ARG A 20 14.26 -4.98 -36.79
CA ARG A 20 14.24 -4.02 -35.71
C ARG A 20 12.76 -3.85 -35.38
N TRP A 21 12.32 -4.53 -34.40
CA TRP A 21 11.15 -4.10 -33.67
C TRP A 21 11.60 -2.80 -32.97
N ASP A 22 11.18 -1.67 -33.51
CA ASP A 22 11.20 -0.41 -32.77
C ASP A 22 10.14 -0.53 -31.69
N TYR A 23 10.49 -1.27 -30.64
CA TYR A 23 9.61 -1.57 -29.48
C TYR A 23 9.72 -0.48 -28.41
N ASN A 24 10.49 0.59 -28.62
CA ASN A 24 10.93 1.43 -27.53
C ASN A 24 10.31 2.82 -27.42
N ASP A 25 9.72 3.40 -28.48
CA ASP A 25 9.27 4.80 -28.35
C ASP A 25 7.86 4.95 -27.77
N GLU A 26 6.95 3.99 -27.97
CA GLU A 26 5.59 4.06 -27.38
C GLU A 26 5.53 3.51 -25.95
N LEU A 27 6.48 2.68 -25.51
CA LEU A 27 6.46 2.06 -24.18
C LEU A 27 6.93 2.99 -23.06
N THR A 28 7.71 4.00 -23.39
CA THR A 28 8.36 4.90 -22.42
C THR A 28 7.88 6.36 -22.50
N ASP A 29 6.92 6.66 -23.37
CA ASP A 29 6.29 7.98 -23.39
C ASP A 29 5.21 8.04 -22.30
N PHE A 30 5.57 8.62 -21.17
CA PHE A 30 4.69 8.75 -20.02
C PHE A 30 4.20 10.19 -19.89
N ASN A 31 2.89 10.37 -19.79
CA ASN A 31 2.29 11.65 -19.40
C ASN A 31 2.26 11.73 -17.86
N ILE A 32 3.19 12.48 -17.29
CA ILE A 32 3.39 12.53 -15.84
C ILE A 32 3.13 13.94 -15.32
N PRO A 33 1.93 14.24 -14.80
CA PRO A 33 1.64 15.49 -14.12
C PRO A 33 2.33 15.54 -12.75
N SER A 34 2.37 16.73 -12.17
CA SER A 34 2.94 16.95 -10.83
C SER A 34 2.08 16.36 -9.69
N ASN A 35 0.81 16.05 -9.96
CA ASN A 35 -0.18 15.60 -8.98
C ASN A 35 -0.92 14.37 -9.53
N GLY A 36 -0.25 13.24 -9.64
CA GLY A 36 -0.85 11.97 -10.08
C GLY A 36 -1.02 10.99 -8.94
N LEU A 37 -1.71 9.90 -9.22
CA LEU A 37 -1.97 8.83 -8.27
C LEU A 37 -1.30 7.54 -8.75
N PHE A 38 -0.34 7.06 -7.99
CA PHE A 38 0.17 5.69 -8.16
C PHE A 38 -0.82 4.70 -7.55
N ILE A 39 -1.09 3.62 -8.27
CA ILE A 39 -1.98 2.54 -7.86
C ILE A 39 -1.17 1.24 -7.90
N VAL A 40 -0.97 0.67 -6.72
CA VAL A 40 -0.25 -0.59 -6.53
C VAL A 40 -1.24 -1.74 -6.62
N CYS A 41 -1.00 -2.64 -7.57
CA CYS A 41 -1.81 -3.83 -7.77
C CYS A 41 -1.01 -5.05 -7.31
N GLU A 42 -1.53 -5.75 -6.30
CA GLU A 42 -0.85 -6.89 -5.67
C GLU A 42 -0.62 -8.05 -6.63
N GLY A 43 -1.52 -8.21 -7.61
CA GLY A 43 -1.58 -9.39 -8.43
C GLY A 43 -2.18 -10.58 -7.68
N ASN A 44 -1.93 -11.79 -8.17
CA ASN A 44 -2.34 -13.03 -7.53
C ASN A 44 -1.15 -13.64 -6.78
N PHE A 45 -1.37 -14.06 -5.55
CA PHE A 45 -0.35 -14.71 -4.74
C PHE A 45 0.31 -15.90 -5.47
N GLN A 46 1.64 -15.92 -5.54
CA GLN A 46 2.50 -16.88 -6.23
C GLN A 46 2.48 -16.82 -7.78
N TYR A 47 1.87 -15.80 -8.39
CA TYR A 47 1.86 -15.65 -9.85
C TYR A 47 2.90 -14.65 -10.37
N GLY A 48 3.47 -13.82 -9.52
CA GLY A 48 4.47 -12.82 -9.91
C GLY A 48 3.93 -11.83 -10.94
N ASN A 49 2.66 -11.41 -10.80
CA ASN A 49 1.95 -10.54 -11.72
C ASN A 49 1.50 -9.21 -11.08
N SER A 50 2.18 -8.79 -10.03
CA SER A 50 2.00 -7.44 -9.47
C SER A 50 2.32 -6.38 -10.52
N THR A 51 1.57 -5.28 -10.50
CA THR A 51 1.77 -4.16 -11.41
C THR A 51 1.68 -2.82 -10.67
N LEU A 52 2.20 -1.78 -11.31
CA LEU A 52 2.04 -0.40 -10.91
C LEU A 52 1.35 0.37 -12.02
N SER A 53 0.28 1.07 -11.68
CA SER A 53 -0.44 1.97 -12.58
C SER A 53 -0.26 3.42 -12.11
N PHE A 54 -0.44 4.37 -13.02
CA PHE A 54 -0.42 5.81 -12.72
C PHE A 54 -1.63 6.48 -13.35
N TYR A 55 -2.40 7.21 -12.55
CA TYR A 55 -3.58 7.92 -12.99
C TYR A 55 -3.37 9.43 -12.90
N ASN A 56 -3.73 10.14 -13.97
CA ASN A 56 -3.77 11.60 -14.02
C ASN A 56 -5.21 12.08 -13.81
N PRO A 57 -5.55 12.65 -12.64
CA PRO A 57 -6.91 13.10 -12.38
C PRO A 57 -7.34 14.35 -13.17
N SER A 58 -6.41 15.06 -13.82
CA SER A 58 -6.71 16.29 -14.57
C SER A 58 -7.30 16.01 -15.94
N ASP A 59 -6.94 14.90 -16.58
CA ASP A 59 -7.43 14.48 -17.91
C ASP A 59 -8.07 13.09 -17.90
N ASN A 60 -8.23 12.48 -16.72
CA ASN A 60 -8.82 11.15 -16.51
C ASN A 60 -8.08 10.05 -17.30
N GLU A 61 -6.75 10.15 -17.38
CA GLU A 61 -5.93 9.19 -18.09
C GLU A 61 -5.25 8.21 -17.11
N VAL A 62 -5.37 6.91 -17.37
CA VAL A 62 -4.67 5.86 -16.63
C VAL A 62 -3.59 5.22 -17.51
N GLN A 63 -2.40 5.07 -16.96
CA GLN A 63 -1.27 4.39 -17.58
C GLN A 63 -0.95 3.13 -16.77
N ASN A 64 -1.22 1.97 -17.36
CA ASN A 64 -1.02 0.68 -16.70
C ASN A 64 0.39 0.14 -16.95
N GLU A 65 0.85 -0.76 -16.05
CA GLU A 65 2.13 -1.49 -16.14
C GLU A 65 3.37 -0.57 -16.24
N ILE A 66 3.31 0.63 -15.64
CA ILE A 66 4.36 1.65 -15.78
C ILE A 66 5.73 1.17 -15.34
N PHE A 67 5.82 0.34 -14.30
CA PHE A 67 7.09 -0.25 -13.86
C PHE A 67 7.67 -1.19 -14.92
N TYR A 68 6.86 -2.07 -15.51
CA TYR A 68 7.31 -2.98 -16.56
C TYR A 68 7.72 -2.22 -17.82
N ARG A 69 6.93 -1.23 -18.23
CA ARG A 69 7.20 -0.39 -19.39
C ARG A 69 8.53 0.38 -19.26
N ALA A 70 8.82 0.91 -18.06
CA ALA A 70 10.03 1.68 -17.81
C ALA A 70 11.29 0.81 -17.65
N ASN A 71 11.16 -0.41 -17.09
CA ASN A 71 12.31 -1.22 -16.67
C ASN A 71 12.51 -2.52 -17.45
N GLY A 72 11.54 -2.94 -18.26
CA GLY A 72 11.60 -4.19 -19.03
C GLY A 72 11.54 -5.46 -18.16
N MET A 73 11.20 -5.33 -16.88
CA MET A 73 11.07 -6.44 -15.93
C MET A 73 9.80 -6.33 -15.12
N LYS A 74 9.29 -7.46 -14.62
CA LYS A 74 8.11 -7.51 -13.76
C LYS A 74 8.41 -6.94 -12.37
N LEU A 75 7.39 -6.34 -11.74
CA LEU A 75 7.48 -5.82 -10.38
C LEU A 75 7.66 -6.97 -9.35
N GLY A 76 6.95 -8.08 -9.53
CA GLY A 76 7.08 -9.26 -8.67
C GLY A 76 5.75 -9.83 -8.21
N ASP A 77 5.72 -10.32 -6.97
CA ASP A 77 4.60 -11.03 -6.36
C ASP A 77 4.16 -10.33 -5.08
N VAL A 78 2.90 -9.96 -5.02
CA VAL A 78 2.25 -9.21 -3.93
C VAL A 78 2.94 -7.87 -3.66
N ALA A 79 2.76 -6.89 -4.56
CA ALA A 79 3.12 -5.51 -4.28
C ALA A 79 2.11 -4.95 -3.26
N GLN A 80 2.60 -4.61 -2.06
CA GLN A 80 1.79 -4.36 -0.88
C GLN A 80 1.56 -2.87 -0.59
N TYR A 81 2.55 -2.04 -0.89
CA TYR A 81 2.56 -0.64 -0.46
C TYR A 81 3.49 0.20 -1.33
N MET A 82 3.22 1.48 -1.41
CA MET A 82 4.11 2.48 -2.00
C MET A 82 4.06 3.77 -1.20
N THR A 83 5.20 4.43 -1.08
CA THR A 83 5.30 5.80 -0.56
C THR A 83 6.36 6.57 -1.34
N ILE A 84 6.28 7.90 -1.31
CA ILE A 84 7.28 8.79 -1.93
C ILE A 84 8.14 9.40 -0.83
N PHE A 85 9.45 9.29 -1.01
CA PHE A 85 10.43 9.96 -0.17
C PHE A 85 11.64 10.39 -1.02
N ASP A 86 12.10 11.64 -0.86
CA ASP A 86 13.23 12.22 -1.58
C ASP A 86 13.11 12.06 -3.12
N ASN A 87 11.94 12.42 -3.68
CA ASN A 87 11.57 12.30 -5.11
C ASN A 87 11.67 10.87 -5.67
N LYS A 88 11.70 9.86 -4.82
CA LYS A 88 11.67 8.46 -5.22
C LYS A 88 10.38 7.80 -4.73
N GLY A 89 9.80 6.99 -5.58
CA GLY A 89 8.72 6.08 -5.22
C GLY A 89 9.30 4.78 -4.67
N TRP A 90 8.93 4.40 -3.45
CA TRP A 90 9.40 3.18 -2.79
C TRP A 90 8.28 2.15 -2.77
N ILE A 91 8.44 1.07 -3.53
CA ILE A 91 7.42 0.04 -3.76
C ILE A 91 7.80 -1.21 -2.98
N VAL A 92 6.98 -1.56 -2.00
CA VAL A 92 7.17 -2.75 -1.18
C VAL A 92 6.52 -3.95 -1.86
N VAL A 93 7.32 -4.97 -2.20
CA VAL A 93 6.85 -6.20 -2.85
C VAL A 93 7.03 -7.38 -1.89
N ASN A 94 5.95 -7.69 -1.18
CA ASN A 94 5.92 -8.56 -0.02
C ASN A 94 6.49 -9.97 -0.30
N ASN A 95 5.90 -10.70 -1.24
CA ASN A 95 6.27 -12.09 -1.53
C ASN A 95 7.47 -12.21 -2.49
N SER A 96 8.01 -11.08 -2.97
CA SER A 96 9.30 -11.02 -3.66
C SER A 96 10.44 -10.58 -2.74
N HIS A 97 10.17 -10.30 -1.47
CA HIS A 97 11.18 -10.00 -0.45
C HIS A 97 12.06 -8.77 -0.76
N VAL A 98 11.49 -7.78 -1.46
CA VAL A 98 12.22 -6.63 -1.99
C VAL A 98 11.42 -5.34 -1.84
N ILE A 99 12.14 -4.22 -1.76
CA ILE A 99 11.59 -2.87 -1.92
C ILE A 99 12.32 -2.21 -3.07
N PHE A 100 11.61 -1.83 -4.12
CA PHE A 100 12.17 -1.06 -5.24
C PHE A 100 12.11 0.44 -4.93
N ALA A 101 13.13 1.16 -5.34
CA ALA A 101 13.11 2.62 -5.44
C ALA A 101 13.10 3.01 -6.91
N ILE A 102 12.12 3.81 -7.31
CA ILE A 102 11.97 4.33 -8.67
C ILE A 102 12.04 5.86 -8.67
N ASP A 103 12.51 6.43 -9.75
CA ASP A 103 12.34 7.85 -10.01
C ASP A 103 10.88 8.15 -10.36
N THR A 104 10.27 9.16 -9.73
CA THR A 104 8.83 9.45 -9.89
C THR A 104 8.48 10.14 -11.20
N GLU A 105 9.47 10.59 -11.98
CA GLU A 105 9.25 11.25 -13.29
C GLU A 105 9.45 10.28 -14.46
N THR A 106 10.28 9.27 -14.29
CA THR A 106 10.63 8.33 -15.37
C THR A 106 10.16 6.90 -15.10
N PHE A 107 9.76 6.61 -13.86
CA PHE A 107 9.43 5.29 -13.33
C PHE A 107 10.57 4.27 -13.41
N VAL A 108 11.77 4.73 -13.77
CA VAL A 108 12.98 3.90 -13.85
C VAL A 108 13.48 3.56 -12.46
N GLU A 109 13.83 2.30 -12.23
CA GLU A 109 14.44 1.85 -11.00
C GLU A 109 15.78 2.56 -10.74
N THR A 110 15.92 3.10 -9.55
CA THR A 110 17.16 3.76 -9.08
C THR A 110 17.94 2.91 -8.07
N GLY A 111 17.29 1.87 -7.53
CA GLY A 111 17.89 0.92 -6.60
C GLY A 111 16.83 0.08 -5.91
N ARG A 112 17.29 -0.86 -5.06
CA ARG A 112 16.40 -1.75 -4.30
C ARG A 112 17.00 -2.21 -3.01
N ILE A 113 16.15 -2.51 -2.01
CA ILE A 113 16.51 -3.17 -0.77
C ILE A 113 16.09 -4.62 -0.89
N GLU A 114 17.04 -5.54 -0.76
CA GLU A 114 16.84 -6.99 -0.88
C GLU A 114 17.08 -7.71 0.46
N ASN A 115 16.82 -8.99 0.50
CA ASN A 115 17.02 -9.86 1.66
C ASN A 115 16.10 -9.51 2.87
N LEU A 116 14.96 -8.94 2.59
CA LEU A 116 13.87 -8.79 3.56
C LEU A 116 13.14 -10.13 3.74
N THR A 117 12.48 -10.34 4.89
CA THR A 117 11.74 -11.60 5.12
C THR A 117 10.41 -11.61 4.37
N SER A 118 9.55 -10.64 4.66
CA SER A 118 8.25 -10.45 4.01
C SER A 118 7.78 -9.02 4.31
N PRO A 119 8.32 -8.02 3.60
CA PRO A 119 8.12 -6.61 3.93
C PRO A 119 6.66 -6.18 3.73
N ARG A 120 6.18 -5.30 4.62
CA ARG A 120 4.82 -4.77 4.60
C ARG A 120 4.78 -3.29 4.28
N TYR A 121 5.47 -2.47 5.06
CA TYR A 121 5.52 -1.02 4.92
C TYR A 121 6.93 -0.52 5.13
N ILE A 122 7.24 0.66 4.58
CA ILE A 122 8.47 1.40 4.85
C ILE A 122 8.11 2.79 5.39
N HIS A 123 8.76 3.21 6.48
CA HIS A 123 8.60 4.52 7.09
C HIS A 123 9.95 5.23 7.21
N PHE A 124 10.05 6.42 6.65
CA PHE A 124 11.30 7.18 6.58
C PHE A 124 11.47 8.10 7.80
N LEU A 125 12.60 8.01 8.44
CA LEU A 125 13.02 8.89 9.54
C LEU A 125 13.98 9.97 9.06
N SER A 126 14.80 9.62 8.07
CA SER A 126 15.74 10.51 7.39
C SER A 126 16.16 9.91 6.04
N ASP A 127 17.02 10.61 5.31
CA ASP A 127 17.63 10.10 4.08
C ASP A 127 18.62 8.94 4.31
N GLU A 128 19.01 8.66 5.55
CA GLU A 128 19.92 7.58 5.93
C GLU A 128 19.26 6.51 6.80
N LYS A 129 18.00 6.70 7.23
CA LYS A 129 17.33 5.79 8.14
C LYS A 129 15.85 5.67 7.83
N ALA A 130 15.40 4.43 7.64
CA ALA A 130 13.99 4.08 7.55
C ALA A 130 13.72 2.75 8.26
N TYR A 131 12.47 2.55 8.69
CA TYR A 131 11.99 1.29 9.24
C TYR A 131 11.20 0.52 8.20
N VAL A 132 11.38 -0.81 8.17
CA VAL A 132 10.62 -1.71 7.31
C VAL A 132 9.94 -2.77 8.17
N THR A 133 8.62 -2.77 8.16
CA THR A 133 7.79 -3.75 8.86
C THR A 133 7.70 -5.06 8.09
N GLN A 134 7.41 -6.15 8.80
CA GLN A 134 7.42 -7.51 8.26
C GLN A 134 6.19 -8.30 8.73
N ILE A 135 5.73 -9.24 7.90
CA ILE A 135 4.85 -10.32 8.36
C ILE A 135 5.66 -11.60 8.50
N TRP A 136 5.31 -12.45 9.47
CA TRP A 136 6.00 -13.70 9.83
C TRP A 136 7.45 -13.52 10.28
N ASP A 137 7.72 -12.36 10.85
CA ASP A 137 8.99 -12.02 11.51
C ASP A 137 8.69 -11.21 12.79
N ASN A 138 9.51 -11.34 13.79
CA ASN A 138 9.42 -10.54 15.01
C ASN A 138 10.34 -9.31 15.00
N ARG A 139 10.81 -8.91 13.83
CA ARG A 139 11.74 -7.80 13.65
C ARG A 139 11.15 -6.72 12.73
N ILE A 140 11.36 -5.48 13.10
CA ILE A 140 11.27 -4.34 12.19
C ILE A 140 12.69 -4.06 11.71
N TYR A 141 12.92 -4.09 10.41
CA TYR A 141 14.26 -3.84 9.86
C TYR A 141 14.58 -2.35 9.83
N ILE A 142 15.83 -2.02 10.13
CA ILE A 142 16.38 -0.68 9.95
C ILE A 142 17.19 -0.70 8.65
N VAL A 143 16.87 0.22 7.75
CA VAL A 143 17.48 0.29 6.43
C VAL A 143 18.07 1.68 6.17
N ASN A 144 19.11 1.74 5.35
CA ASN A 144 19.64 3.01 4.86
C ASN A 144 19.17 3.25 3.42
N PRO A 145 18.29 4.25 3.16
CA PRO A 145 17.75 4.55 1.83
C PRO A 145 18.79 4.98 0.79
N LYS A 146 19.90 5.61 1.22
CA LYS A 146 20.99 6.02 0.30
C LYS A 146 21.78 4.86 -0.26
N THR A 147 22.00 3.85 0.58
CA THR A 147 22.83 2.68 0.22
C THR A 147 22.03 1.44 -0.10
N TYR A 148 20.70 1.51 0.04
CA TYR A 148 19.77 0.40 -0.17
C TYR A 148 20.12 -0.85 0.68
N SER A 149 20.62 -0.64 1.88
CA SER A 149 21.14 -1.72 2.73
C SER A 149 20.39 -1.83 4.06
N ILE A 150 20.27 -3.05 4.56
CA ILE A 150 19.82 -3.31 5.92
C ILE A 150 20.98 -2.99 6.87
N THR A 151 20.73 -2.14 7.87
CA THR A 151 21.74 -1.69 8.84
C THR A 151 21.52 -2.25 10.25
N GLY A 152 20.29 -2.75 10.53
CA GLY A 152 19.95 -3.29 11.83
C GLY A 152 18.50 -3.80 11.88
N TYR A 153 18.04 -4.06 13.08
CA TYR A 153 16.64 -4.43 13.32
C TYR A 153 16.22 -4.13 14.77
N ILE A 154 14.94 -3.88 14.95
CA ILE A 154 14.27 -3.77 16.24
C ILE A 154 13.56 -5.09 16.49
N THR A 155 13.84 -5.75 17.61
CA THR A 155 13.09 -6.96 18.00
C THR A 155 11.82 -6.56 18.73
N VAL A 156 10.67 -7.06 18.26
CA VAL A 156 9.37 -6.80 18.89
C VAL A 156 9.12 -7.79 20.03
N PRO A 157 9.00 -7.31 21.27
CA PRO A 157 8.81 -8.18 22.42
C PRO A 157 7.53 -9.03 22.32
N GLY A 158 7.68 -10.34 22.58
CA GLY A 158 6.53 -11.27 22.63
C GLY A 158 5.83 -11.54 21.32
N MET A 159 6.40 -11.14 20.17
CA MET A 159 5.82 -11.43 18.86
C MET A 159 6.28 -12.80 18.35
N PRO A 160 5.32 -13.69 17.95
CA PRO A 160 5.66 -14.98 17.37
C PRO A 160 6.24 -14.85 15.96
N LEU A 161 7.23 -15.68 15.61
CA LEU A 161 7.84 -15.68 14.28
C LEU A 161 6.90 -16.21 13.16
N SER A 162 5.93 -17.04 13.50
CA SER A 162 5.10 -17.74 12.49
C SER A 162 3.73 -17.10 12.24
N THR A 163 3.29 -16.21 13.12
CA THR A 163 1.94 -15.64 13.08
C THR A 163 1.90 -14.14 13.34
N GLY A 164 3.02 -13.54 13.75
CA GLY A 164 3.06 -12.12 14.04
C GLY A 164 3.29 -11.28 12.79
N SER A 165 2.75 -10.08 12.78
CA SER A 165 3.10 -9.05 11.82
C SER A 165 3.21 -7.68 12.46
N THR A 166 4.08 -6.86 11.91
CA THR A 166 4.12 -5.42 12.07
C THR A 166 3.67 -4.80 10.74
N GLU A 167 2.84 -3.78 10.80
CA GLU A 167 2.16 -3.24 9.61
C GLU A 167 2.44 -1.75 9.44
N GLN A 168 1.40 -0.93 9.38
CA GLN A 168 1.49 0.50 9.15
C GLN A 168 2.21 1.23 10.29
N MET A 169 2.89 2.30 9.92
CA MET A 169 3.60 3.15 10.86
C MET A 169 3.20 4.61 10.67
N VAL A 170 3.01 5.31 11.79
CA VAL A 170 2.86 6.77 11.84
C VAL A 170 3.82 7.34 12.86
N GLN A 171 4.18 8.61 12.72
CA GLN A 171 5.17 9.25 13.59
C GLN A 171 4.61 10.51 14.26
N TYR A 172 4.90 10.65 15.55
CA TYR A 172 4.71 11.88 16.30
C TYR A 172 5.97 12.20 17.12
N GLY A 173 6.59 13.34 16.83
CA GLY A 173 7.88 13.68 17.40
C GLY A 173 8.95 12.63 17.07
N LYS A 174 9.63 12.13 18.09
CA LYS A 174 10.60 11.04 17.95
C LYS A 174 9.99 9.64 18.02
N TYR A 175 8.71 9.53 18.29
CA TYR A 175 8.06 8.23 18.45
C TYR A 175 7.40 7.78 17.14
N VAL A 176 7.71 6.56 16.75
CA VAL A 176 7.03 5.84 15.67
C VAL A 176 6.07 4.83 16.29
N PHE A 177 4.81 4.88 15.87
CA PHE A 177 3.78 3.94 16.29
C PHE A 177 3.54 2.94 15.18
N CYS A 178 3.36 1.66 15.55
CA CYS A 178 3.20 0.58 14.59
C CYS A 178 2.11 -0.38 15.06
N ASN A 179 1.09 -0.64 14.23
CA ASN A 179 0.10 -1.66 14.53
C ASN A 179 0.63 -3.06 14.24
N CYS A 180 0.18 -4.04 15.04
CA CYS A 180 0.49 -5.45 14.86
C CYS A 180 -0.79 -6.21 14.53
N TRP A 181 -0.93 -6.57 13.28
CA TRP A 181 -2.15 -7.23 12.76
C TRP A 181 -2.13 -8.75 13.01
N SER A 182 -1.93 -9.56 12.06
CA SER A 182 -1.90 -11.04 12.02
C SER A 182 -1.94 -11.73 13.40
N TYR A 183 -3.16 -11.94 13.91
CA TYR A 183 -3.45 -12.57 15.20
C TYR A 183 -2.88 -11.85 16.43
N GLN A 184 -2.58 -10.57 16.31
CA GLN A 184 -2.10 -9.73 17.40
C GLN A 184 -3.19 -8.73 17.83
N ASN A 185 -2.95 -7.99 18.92
CA ASN A 185 -3.88 -7.05 19.50
C ASN A 185 -3.18 -5.81 20.08
N LYS A 186 -2.12 -5.34 19.42
CA LYS A 186 -1.27 -4.30 20.02
C LYS A 186 -0.82 -3.24 19.03
N ILE A 187 -0.55 -2.06 19.58
CA ILE A 187 0.19 -0.96 18.95
C ILE A 187 1.51 -0.82 19.69
N LEU A 188 2.60 -0.69 18.94
CA LEU A 188 3.94 -0.45 19.48
C LEU A 188 4.23 1.05 19.50
N LYS A 189 4.93 1.52 20.54
CA LYS A 189 5.58 2.84 20.58
C LYS A 189 7.10 2.63 20.52
N ILE A 190 7.72 3.13 19.48
CA ILE A 190 9.15 2.94 19.19
C ILE A 190 9.85 4.29 19.32
N ASP A 191 10.91 4.37 20.09
CA ASP A 191 11.78 5.55 20.13
C ASP A 191 12.78 5.49 18.98
N SER A 192 12.67 6.44 18.04
CA SER A 192 13.52 6.47 16.85
C SER A 192 14.96 6.93 17.11
N ASP A 193 15.25 7.49 18.27
CA ASP A 193 16.62 7.85 18.66
C ASP A 193 17.41 6.63 19.15
N THR A 194 16.73 5.68 19.80
CA THR A 194 17.35 4.47 20.39
C THR A 194 17.08 3.19 19.60
N ASP A 195 16.11 3.20 18.68
CA ASP A 195 15.66 2.03 17.93
C ASP A 195 15.10 0.92 18.86
N GLU A 196 14.34 1.31 19.87
CA GLU A 196 13.78 0.39 20.86
C GLU A 196 12.26 0.54 20.95
N VAL A 197 11.55 -0.57 21.14
CA VAL A 197 10.14 -0.56 21.57
C VAL A 197 10.11 -0.13 23.02
N VAL A 198 9.60 1.08 23.29
CA VAL A 198 9.57 1.68 24.64
C VAL A 198 8.25 1.48 25.35
N ASP A 199 7.17 1.20 24.60
CA ASP A 199 5.86 0.93 25.16
C ASP A 199 5.01 0.07 24.21
N ILE A 200 4.00 -0.62 24.75
CA ILE A 200 3.05 -1.47 24.01
C ILE A 200 1.66 -1.23 24.59
N LEU A 201 0.73 -0.80 23.73
CA LEU A 201 -0.67 -0.62 24.07
C LEU A 201 -1.49 -1.79 23.53
N GLU A 202 -2.26 -2.45 24.39
CA GLU A 202 -3.24 -3.45 23.95
C GLU A 202 -4.52 -2.77 23.49
N VAL A 203 -5.00 -3.20 22.31
CA VAL A 203 -6.27 -2.82 21.70
C VAL A 203 -7.08 -4.08 21.38
N GLY A 204 -8.15 -3.95 20.62
CA GLY A 204 -8.86 -5.12 20.10
C GLY A 204 -8.03 -5.97 19.13
N LEU A 205 -8.57 -7.13 18.80
CA LEU A 205 -7.90 -8.15 17.98
C LEU A 205 -7.73 -7.67 16.53
N GLN A 206 -6.50 -7.88 16.00
CA GLN A 206 -6.12 -7.59 14.62
C GLN A 206 -6.32 -6.12 14.22
N PRO A 207 -5.61 -5.16 14.84
CA PRO A 207 -5.58 -3.79 14.36
C PRO A 207 -4.95 -3.76 12.95
N ASN A 208 -5.76 -3.45 11.91
CA ASN A 208 -5.35 -3.58 10.53
C ASN A 208 -4.94 -2.26 9.86
N SER A 209 -5.24 -1.14 10.49
CA SER A 209 -4.90 0.18 9.96
C SER A 209 -4.48 1.12 11.09
N LEU A 210 -3.61 2.09 10.79
CA LEU A 210 -3.14 3.08 11.74
C LEU A 210 -2.93 4.43 11.03
N THR A 211 -3.53 5.50 11.57
CA THR A 211 -3.34 6.87 11.08
C THR A 211 -3.22 7.86 12.25
N ILE A 212 -2.90 9.11 11.95
CA ILE A 212 -2.79 10.20 12.94
C ILE A 212 -3.58 11.42 12.45
N ASP A 213 -4.37 12.03 13.33
CA ASP A 213 -5.19 13.20 13.03
C ASP A 213 -4.46 14.53 13.30
N SER A 214 -5.12 15.65 12.99
CA SER A 214 -4.58 17.00 13.19
C SER A 214 -4.36 17.41 14.65
N GLU A 215 -4.96 16.69 15.60
CA GLU A 215 -4.79 16.88 17.04
C GLU A 215 -3.76 15.91 17.65
N HIS A 216 -3.00 15.23 16.77
CA HIS A 216 -1.97 14.26 17.14
C HIS A 216 -2.50 13.04 17.91
N ARG A 217 -3.74 12.63 17.61
CA ARG A 217 -4.31 11.39 18.12
C ARG A 217 -4.11 10.30 17.10
N LEU A 218 -3.71 9.14 17.57
CA LEU A 218 -3.63 7.94 16.73
C LEU A 218 -5.03 7.34 16.62
N TRP A 219 -5.35 6.87 15.42
CA TRP A 219 -6.56 6.14 15.15
C TRP A 219 -6.24 4.79 14.54
N THR A 220 -6.85 3.73 15.07
CA THR A 220 -6.69 2.37 14.56
C THR A 220 -8.03 1.66 14.52
N ILE A 221 -8.22 0.85 13.49
CA ILE A 221 -9.36 -0.06 13.35
C ILE A 221 -8.89 -1.49 13.59
N THR A 222 -9.67 -2.25 14.36
CA THR A 222 -9.50 -3.70 14.53
C THR A 222 -10.56 -4.42 13.72
N ASP A 223 -10.22 -5.58 13.12
CA ASP A 223 -11.19 -6.39 12.38
C ASP A 223 -11.88 -7.47 13.24
N GLY A 224 -11.40 -7.66 14.50
CA GLY A 224 -11.98 -8.57 15.47
C GLY A 224 -11.68 -10.05 15.23
N GLY A 225 -10.89 -10.38 14.21
CA GLY A 225 -10.61 -11.77 13.82
C GLY A 225 -11.77 -12.41 13.06
N TYR A 226 -11.89 -13.73 13.14
CA TYR A 226 -12.96 -14.46 12.43
C TYR A 226 -13.49 -15.63 13.27
N GLU A 227 -14.72 -16.03 12.99
CA GLU A 227 -15.41 -17.14 13.66
C GLU A 227 -14.58 -18.44 13.52
N ASP A 228 -14.49 -19.20 14.61
CA ASP A 228 -13.67 -20.41 14.74
C ASP A 228 -12.15 -20.20 14.69
N SER A 229 -11.66 -18.96 14.71
CA SER A 229 -10.23 -18.68 14.82
C SER A 229 -9.68 -19.18 16.16
N PRO A 230 -8.55 -19.91 16.19
CA PRO A 230 -7.89 -20.32 17.43
C PRO A 230 -7.29 -19.13 18.20
N TYR A 231 -7.23 -17.95 17.59
CA TYR A 231 -6.64 -16.73 18.17
C TYR A 231 -7.69 -15.76 18.72
N GLY A 232 -8.97 -16.03 18.49
CA GLY A 232 -10.09 -15.25 19.01
C GLY A 232 -11.00 -14.70 17.92
N TYR A 233 -12.18 -14.28 18.36
CA TYR A 233 -13.17 -13.58 17.57
C TYR A 233 -13.95 -12.64 18.48
N GLU A 234 -13.96 -11.36 18.16
CA GLU A 234 -14.60 -10.33 18.98
C GLU A 234 -15.23 -9.23 18.12
N ILE A 235 -15.96 -8.34 18.76
CA ILE A 235 -16.55 -7.17 18.08
C ILE A 235 -15.43 -6.24 17.64
N PRO A 236 -15.34 -5.89 16.35
CA PRO A 236 -14.38 -4.91 15.85
C PRO A 236 -14.60 -3.53 16.47
N ALA A 237 -13.55 -2.72 16.53
CA ALA A 237 -13.65 -1.37 17.06
C ALA A 237 -12.70 -0.37 16.38
N LEU A 238 -13.12 0.90 16.38
CA LEU A 238 -12.28 2.05 16.07
C LEU A 238 -11.79 2.64 17.40
N TYR A 239 -10.48 2.77 17.57
CA TYR A 239 -9.84 3.33 18.75
C TYR A 239 -9.21 4.68 18.44
N CYS A 240 -9.38 5.64 19.38
CA CYS A 240 -8.68 6.90 19.43
C CYS A 240 -7.70 6.86 20.61
N ILE A 241 -6.43 7.16 20.34
CA ILE A 241 -5.32 7.02 21.30
C ILE A 241 -4.56 8.35 21.32
N ASP A 242 -4.27 8.89 22.49
CA ASP A 242 -3.40 10.05 22.63
C ASP A 242 -1.94 9.67 22.34
N ALA A 243 -1.28 10.34 21.38
CA ALA A 243 0.07 9.98 20.96
C ALA A 243 1.14 10.30 22.02
N GLU A 244 0.89 11.26 22.92
CA GLU A 244 1.84 11.65 23.96
C GLU A 244 1.78 10.69 25.16
N SER A 245 0.59 10.53 25.77
CA SER A 245 0.37 9.65 26.92
C SER A 245 0.34 8.17 26.55
N PHE A 246 0.03 7.86 25.30
CA PHE A 246 -0.17 6.53 24.74
C PHE A 246 -1.31 5.76 25.44
N GLU A 247 -2.40 6.47 25.74
CA GLU A 247 -3.60 5.94 26.37
C GLU A 247 -4.81 6.02 25.43
N ILE A 248 -5.72 5.05 25.53
CA ILE A 248 -6.98 5.06 24.78
C ILE A 248 -7.87 6.17 25.31
N ILE A 249 -8.26 7.13 24.47
CA ILE A 249 -9.16 8.24 24.80
C ILE A 249 -10.62 7.85 24.57
N LYS A 250 -10.90 7.19 23.42
CA LYS A 250 -12.22 6.80 22.96
C LYS A 250 -12.14 5.44 22.25
N SER A 251 -13.27 4.72 22.26
CA SER A 251 -13.45 3.55 21.41
C SER A 251 -14.89 3.49 20.91
N PHE A 252 -15.07 3.06 19.66
CA PHE A 252 -16.37 2.92 19.01
C PHE A 252 -16.50 1.48 18.51
N GLN A 253 -17.50 0.76 19.00
CA GLN A 253 -17.74 -0.63 18.61
C GLN A 253 -18.57 -0.70 17.34
N PHE A 254 -18.18 -1.54 16.41
CA PHE A 254 -18.99 -1.97 15.26
C PHE A 254 -19.95 -3.09 15.66
N SER A 255 -20.50 -3.81 14.72
CA SER A 255 -21.29 -5.01 15.00
C SER A 255 -20.44 -6.27 14.91
N LEU A 256 -20.79 -7.32 15.61
CA LEU A 256 -20.11 -8.61 15.47
C LEU A 256 -20.31 -9.14 14.05
N GLY A 257 -19.21 -9.47 13.38
CA GLY A 257 -19.18 -9.91 12.00
C GLY A 257 -18.92 -8.80 10.99
N ASP A 258 -18.86 -7.54 11.41
CA ASP A 258 -18.28 -6.47 10.59
C ASP A 258 -16.78 -6.73 10.36
N THR A 259 -16.26 -6.24 9.24
CA THR A 259 -14.84 -6.38 8.87
C THR A 259 -14.28 -5.03 8.41
N PRO A 260 -14.26 -4.02 9.30
CA PRO A 260 -13.79 -2.70 8.93
C PRO A 260 -12.29 -2.71 8.62
N SER A 261 -11.88 -1.93 7.60
CA SER A 261 -10.51 -1.88 7.09
C SER A 261 -10.21 -0.54 6.43
N GLU A 262 -8.97 -0.34 6.01
CA GLU A 262 -8.50 0.80 5.21
C GLU A 262 -8.81 2.16 5.84
N LEU A 263 -8.50 2.30 7.13
CA LEU A 263 -8.67 3.58 7.81
C LEU A 263 -7.75 4.65 7.20
N GLN A 264 -8.34 5.70 6.72
CA GLN A 264 -7.67 6.87 6.15
C GLN A 264 -8.05 8.13 6.91
N VAL A 265 -7.20 9.15 6.83
CA VAL A 265 -7.50 10.51 7.27
C VAL A 265 -7.33 11.46 6.10
N ASN A 266 -8.17 12.49 5.99
CA ASN A 266 -8.00 13.51 4.96
C ASN A 266 -6.78 14.42 5.23
N SER A 267 -6.40 15.22 4.26
CA SER A 267 -5.14 16.00 4.32
C SER A 267 -5.06 17.02 5.45
N ASP A 268 -6.18 17.57 5.90
CA ASP A 268 -6.22 18.50 7.03
C ASP A 268 -6.35 17.79 8.39
N GLY A 269 -6.45 16.45 8.38
CA GLY A 269 -6.51 15.64 9.58
C GLY A 269 -7.82 15.74 10.36
N SER A 270 -8.91 16.23 9.75
CA SER A 270 -10.19 16.48 10.43
C SER A 270 -11.24 15.40 10.28
N ARG A 271 -11.05 14.49 9.29
CA ARG A 271 -12.01 13.45 8.95
C ARG A 271 -11.37 12.10 8.74
N LEU A 272 -12.02 11.07 9.26
CA LEU A 272 -11.66 9.67 9.10
C LEU A 272 -12.55 9.03 8.04
N TYR A 273 -11.96 8.10 7.28
CA TYR A 273 -12.66 7.30 6.26
C TYR A 273 -12.26 5.84 6.43
N TRP A 274 -13.17 4.91 6.20
CA TRP A 274 -12.87 3.47 6.23
C TRP A 274 -13.84 2.67 5.36
N ILE A 275 -13.46 1.45 5.06
CA ILE A 275 -14.32 0.46 4.39
C ILE A 275 -14.96 -0.43 5.47
N ASN A 276 -16.28 -0.60 5.42
CA ASN A 276 -17.01 -1.66 6.11
C ASN A 276 -18.23 -1.99 5.25
N ASN A 277 -18.05 -2.81 4.23
CA ASN A 277 -18.88 -3.00 3.04
C ASN A 277 -19.11 -1.69 2.25
N ASP A 278 -19.64 -0.69 2.90
CA ASP A 278 -19.79 0.70 2.43
C ASP A 278 -18.49 1.49 2.68
N ILE A 279 -18.42 2.70 2.13
CA ILE A 279 -17.40 3.68 2.53
C ILE A 279 -18.03 4.63 3.55
N TRP A 280 -17.39 4.72 4.68
CA TRP A 280 -17.83 5.53 5.81
C TRP A 280 -16.93 6.76 6.00
N GLU A 281 -17.51 7.83 6.54
CA GLU A 281 -16.83 9.07 6.89
C GLU A 281 -17.28 9.53 8.28
N MET A 282 -16.35 10.07 9.08
CA MET A 282 -16.61 10.55 10.43
C MET A 282 -15.72 11.76 10.75
N ASP A 283 -16.26 12.77 11.42
CA ASP A 283 -15.45 13.86 11.98
C ASP A 283 -14.67 13.36 13.21
N ILE A 284 -13.42 13.81 13.38
CA ILE A 284 -12.58 13.37 14.51
C ILE A 284 -13.13 13.76 15.89
N HIS A 285 -14.13 14.66 15.94
CA HIS A 285 -14.79 15.10 17.17
C HIS A 285 -16.12 14.37 17.45
N ASP A 286 -16.60 13.54 16.51
CA ASP A 286 -17.83 12.79 16.71
C ASP A 286 -17.74 11.88 17.94
N GLU A 287 -18.89 11.71 18.60
CA GLU A 287 -19.01 10.89 19.81
C GLU A 287 -19.69 9.54 19.54
N MET A 288 -20.04 9.26 18.28
CA MET A 288 -20.63 7.99 17.84
C MET A 288 -20.29 7.72 16.36
N LEU A 289 -20.32 6.45 15.98
CA LEU A 289 -20.19 6.06 14.57
C LEU A 289 -21.33 6.65 13.75
N PRO A 290 -21.06 7.01 12.46
CA PRO A 290 -22.08 7.60 11.58
C PRO A 290 -23.24 6.64 11.35
N GLY A 291 -24.45 7.19 11.25
CA GLY A 291 -25.68 6.42 11.04
C GLY A 291 -25.98 6.07 9.58
N SER A 292 -25.19 6.60 8.64
CA SER A 292 -25.29 6.33 7.19
C SER A 292 -23.94 6.42 6.53
N PRO A 293 -23.66 5.58 5.52
CA PRO A 293 -22.40 5.66 4.79
C PRO A 293 -22.33 6.90 3.89
N LEU A 294 -21.10 7.32 3.57
CA LEU A 294 -20.82 8.31 2.54
C LEU A 294 -21.09 7.74 1.15
N ILE A 295 -20.61 6.51 0.87
CA ILE A 295 -20.83 5.82 -0.40
C ILE A 295 -21.45 4.46 -0.07
N PRO A 296 -22.75 4.27 -0.39
CA PRO A 296 -23.42 3.00 -0.13
C PRO A 296 -22.88 1.86 -0.97
N TYR A 297 -22.88 0.66 -0.39
CA TYR A 297 -22.52 -0.58 -1.06
C TYR A 297 -23.41 -0.86 -2.27
N ASN A 298 -22.79 -1.17 -3.40
CA ASN A 298 -23.48 -1.44 -4.66
C ASN A 298 -23.22 -2.85 -5.23
N GLY A 299 -22.64 -3.75 -4.43
CA GLY A 299 -22.27 -5.10 -4.86
C GLY A 299 -20.78 -5.25 -5.23
N THR A 300 -19.99 -4.19 -5.10
CA THR A 300 -18.54 -4.19 -5.34
C THR A 300 -17.77 -4.79 -4.17
N LYS A 301 -16.55 -5.26 -4.42
CA LYS A 301 -15.60 -5.67 -3.35
C LYS A 301 -14.58 -4.58 -3.12
N TYR A 302 -14.99 -3.56 -2.40
CA TYR A 302 -14.07 -2.51 -1.98
C TYR A 302 -12.90 -3.10 -1.22
N TYR A 303 -11.68 -2.78 -1.65
CA TYR A 303 -10.46 -3.41 -1.16
C TYR A 303 -9.40 -2.40 -0.72
N GLY A 304 -9.22 -1.31 -1.45
CA GLY A 304 -8.31 -0.22 -1.11
C GLY A 304 -9.03 1.13 -1.08
N LEU A 305 -8.54 2.06 -0.28
CA LEU A 305 -9.13 3.38 -0.09
C LEU A 305 -8.04 4.45 0.01
N THR A 306 -8.23 5.58 -0.65
CA THR A 306 -7.42 6.79 -0.43
C THR A 306 -8.23 8.06 -0.63
N ILE A 307 -7.81 9.12 0.02
CA ILE A 307 -8.41 10.45 -0.09
C ILE A 307 -7.42 11.37 -0.80
N ASN A 308 -7.89 12.07 -1.83
CA ASN A 308 -7.07 13.05 -2.54
C ASN A 308 -6.69 14.21 -1.61
N PRO A 309 -5.38 14.44 -1.37
CA PRO A 309 -4.94 15.46 -0.41
C PRO A 309 -5.25 16.90 -0.82
N GLU A 310 -5.57 17.15 -2.09
CA GLU A 310 -5.84 18.50 -2.59
C GLU A 310 -7.32 18.90 -2.48
N ASN A 311 -8.24 17.95 -2.66
CA ASN A 311 -9.67 18.26 -2.84
C ASN A 311 -10.63 17.32 -2.09
N ASN A 312 -10.12 16.37 -1.29
CA ASN A 312 -10.89 15.37 -0.55
C ASN A 312 -11.77 14.43 -1.42
N GLU A 313 -11.46 14.28 -2.72
CA GLU A 313 -12.08 13.25 -3.53
C GLU A 313 -11.69 11.86 -3.00
N VAL A 314 -12.65 10.94 -3.05
CA VAL A 314 -12.50 9.59 -2.51
C VAL A 314 -12.19 8.61 -3.65
N TYR A 315 -11.09 7.89 -3.55
CA TYR A 315 -10.71 6.86 -4.51
C TYR A 315 -10.81 5.48 -3.84
N VAL A 316 -11.53 4.59 -4.48
CA VAL A 316 -11.81 3.26 -3.96
C VAL A 316 -11.42 2.21 -4.98
N ALA A 317 -10.65 1.23 -4.56
CA ALA A 317 -10.31 0.07 -5.37
C ALA A 317 -11.34 -1.05 -5.19
N ASP A 318 -11.73 -1.66 -6.29
CA ASP A 318 -12.53 -2.89 -6.33
C ASP A 318 -11.66 -4.03 -6.87
N ALA A 319 -11.41 -5.04 -6.05
CA ALA A 319 -10.68 -6.23 -6.45
C ALA A 319 -11.50 -7.20 -7.32
N ILE A 320 -12.80 -6.94 -7.50
CA ILE A 320 -13.78 -7.71 -8.27
C ILE A 320 -13.83 -9.17 -7.80
N ASP A 321 -12.96 -10.03 -8.31
CA ASP A 321 -12.88 -11.45 -7.95
C ASP A 321 -11.46 -11.91 -7.60
N TYR A 322 -10.53 -10.95 -7.42
CA TYR A 322 -9.10 -11.17 -7.17
C TYR A 322 -8.35 -11.92 -8.29
N SER A 323 -8.94 -12.04 -9.48
CA SER A 323 -8.36 -12.80 -10.59
C SER A 323 -8.26 -12.00 -11.88
N GLN A 324 -9.21 -11.14 -12.15
CA GLN A 324 -9.22 -10.23 -13.28
C GLN A 324 -8.68 -8.84 -12.90
N GLN A 325 -8.54 -7.97 -13.86
CA GLN A 325 -8.19 -6.56 -13.64
C GLN A 325 -9.20 -5.92 -12.68
N GLY A 326 -8.70 -5.23 -11.68
CA GLY A 326 -9.52 -4.47 -10.75
C GLY A 326 -9.96 -3.13 -11.32
N MET A 327 -10.90 -2.51 -10.63
CA MET A 327 -11.50 -1.22 -10.98
C MET A 327 -11.15 -0.18 -9.92
N ILE A 328 -10.91 1.04 -10.33
CA ILE A 328 -10.86 2.19 -9.44
C ILE A 328 -12.09 3.05 -9.69
N TYR A 329 -12.77 3.42 -8.62
CA TYR A 329 -13.85 4.40 -8.61
C TYR A 329 -13.35 5.70 -7.98
N ARG A 330 -13.61 6.83 -8.65
CA ARG A 330 -13.34 8.17 -8.15
C ARG A 330 -14.67 8.84 -7.81
N PHE A 331 -14.82 9.25 -6.56
CA PHE A 331 -16.01 9.94 -6.08
C PHE A 331 -15.70 11.37 -5.64
N SER A 332 -16.70 12.25 -5.71
CA SER A 332 -16.64 13.55 -5.09
C SER A 332 -16.58 13.44 -3.56
N PRO A 333 -16.22 14.51 -2.84
CA PRO A 333 -16.30 14.53 -1.37
C PRO A 333 -17.71 14.29 -0.80
N SER A 334 -18.76 14.42 -1.64
CA SER A 334 -20.16 14.09 -1.28
C SER A 334 -20.58 12.68 -1.64
N GLY A 335 -19.68 11.85 -2.19
CA GLY A 335 -19.95 10.47 -2.56
C GLY A 335 -20.57 10.27 -3.96
N ASP A 336 -20.61 11.30 -4.81
CA ASP A 336 -21.08 11.18 -6.19
C ASP A 336 -19.96 10.63 -7.10
N LEU A 337 -20.27 9.63 -7.94
CA LEU A 337 -19.30 9.05 -8.87
C LEU A 337 -18.87 10.07 -9.92
N ILE A 338 -17.56 10.27 -10.06
CA ILE A 338 -16.92 11.17 -11.05
C ILE A 338 -16.36 10.38 -12.22
N ASP A 339 -15.62 9.29 -11.95
CA ASP A 339 -14.89 8.51 -12.96
C ASP A 339 -14.71 7.06 -12.50
N GLU A 340 -14.48 6.16 -13.46
CA GLU A 340 -14.12 4.76 -13.19
C GLU A 340 -13.16 4.23 -14.27
N PHE A 341 -12.16 3.44 -13.87
CA PHE A 341 -11.16 2.91 -14.81
C PHE A 341 -10.51 1.61 -14.32
N TYR A 342 -10.09 0.78 -15.29
CA TYR A 342 -9.40 -0.48 -15.01
C TYR A 342 -7.91 -0.29 -14.76
N VAL A 343 -7.39 -1.10 -13.82
CA VAL A 343 -5.97 -1.20 -13.47
C VAL A 343 -5.52 -2.66 -13.44
N GLY A 344 -4.41 -2.97 -12.79
CA GLY A 344 -3.96 -4.36 -12.60
C GLY A 344 -4.87 -5.19 -11.70
N VAL A 345 -4.46 -6.44 -11.46
CA VAL A 345 -5.20 -7.39 -10.61
C VAL A 345 -5.01 -7.02 -9.15
N THR A 346 -6.10 -7.03 -8.38
CA THR A 346 -6.11 -6.74 -6.93
C THR A 346 -5.42 -5.41 -6.60
N PRO A 347 -5.98 -4.26 -7.02
CA PRO A 347 -5.48 -2.96 -6.59
C PRO A 347 -5.71 -2.78 -5.09
N GLY A 348 -4.65 -2.65 -4.29
CA GLY A 348 -4.72 -2.63 -2.82
C GLY A 348 -4.17 -1.37 -2.18
N ALA A 349 -3.24 -0.68 -2.82
CA ALA A 349 -2.63 0.49 -2.21
C ALA A 349 -2.49 1.67 -3.19
N PHE A 350 -2.40 2.85 -2.62
CA PHE A 350 -2.35 4.11 -3.34
C PHE A 350 -1.22 4.99 -2.82
N CYS A 351 -0.64 5.81 -3.70
CA CYS A 351 0.35 6.81 -3.31
C CYS A 351 0.19 8.06 -4.18
N TRP A 352 -0.11 9.19 -3.56
CA TRP A 352 -0.19 10.49 -4.23
C TRP A 352 1.22 11.04 -4.50
N LYS A 353 1.41 11.56 -5.73
CA LYS A 353 2.63 12.23 -6.17
C LYS A 353 2.64 13.70 -5.77
#